data_2de07094d6ebca167f82b63f7d6a03c0
#
_entry.id   2de07094d6ebca167f82b63f7d6a03c0
#
_cell.length_a   1.000
_cell.length_b   1.000
_cell.length_c   1.000
_cell.angle_alpha   90.00
_cell.angle_beta   90.00
_cell.angle_gamma   90.00
#
_symmetry.space_group_name_H-M   'P 1'
#
loop_
_entity.id
_entity.type
_entity.pdbx_description
1 polymer ?
#
loop_
_entity_poly.entity_id
_entity_poly.type
_entity_poly.pdbx_seq_one_letter_code
_entity_poly.pdbx_strand_id
1 'polypeptide(L)'
;MLGAVAVLSAILIFPSAQAFTITGVDRSSQETRPQREKPPRIISVTAKDFDFEPAVIHMKIDERVELDVTSSDKTHGIRISAFPDGATVNTAPGLSFANGEDCWKLKKGEMVEIGVVPTEPGAYAFTCCKLCGSGHKKMRGQIIVDPQQ
;
A
#
# COMPACT_ATOMS: atom_id res chain seq x y z
N MET A 1 30.83 65.25 -68.65
CA MET A 1 31.49 64.07 -68.09
C MET A 1 30.41 63.07 -67.66
N LEU A 2 30.34 61.97 -68.41
CA LEU A 2 29.27 60.96 -68.28
C LEU A 2 29.56 60.03 -67.16
N GLY A 3 28.57 59.83 -66.24
CA GLY A 3 28.58 58.81 -65.25
C GLY A 3 27.52 57.77 -65.59
N ALA A 4 27.95 56.56 -65.88
CA ALA A 4 27.08 55.42 -66.21
C ALA A 4 26.41 54.83 -64.96
N VAL A 5 25.10 54.74 -65.04
CA VAL A 5 24.31 54.02 -63.98
C VAL A 5 24.18 52.58 -64.42
N ALA A 6 24.78 51.68 -63.63
CA ALA A 6 24.61 50.23 -63.80
C ALA A 6 23.38 49.77 -63.02
N VAL A 7 22.38 49.23 -63.71
CA VAL A 7 21.22 48.62 -63.16
C VAL A 7 21.52 47.14 -62.81
N LEU A 8 21.64 46.81 -61.55
CA LEU A 8 21.74 45.40 -61.06
C LEU A 8 20.34 44.81 -60.94
N SER A 9 20.01 43.88 -61.82
CA SER A 9 18.82 43.05 -61.70
C SER A 9 19.07 41.98 -60.67
N ALA A 10 18.39 42.06 -59.48
CA ALA A 10 18.39 41.00 -58.45
C ALA A 10 17.40 39.92 -58.87
N ILE A 11 17.91 38.74 -59.11
CA ILE A 11 17.11 37.52 -59.32
C ILE A 11 16.75 37.00 -57.93
N LEU A 12 15.47 37.12 -57.59
CA LEU A 12 14.93 36.49 -56.39
C LEU A 12 14.76 34.97 -56.59
N ILE A 13 15.66 34.19 -56.01
CA ILE A 13 15.53 32.72 -55.94
C ILE A 13 14.63 32.41 -54.77
N PHE A 14 13.40 31.95 -55.03
CA PHE A 14 12.50 31.40 -53.99
C PHE A 14 12.98 29.99 -53.69
N PRO A 15 13.26 29.66 -52.37
CA PRO A 15 13.51 28.31 -52.03
C PRO A 15 12.16 27.53 -52.01
N SER A 16 12.15 26.41 -52.74
CA SER A 16 11.03 25.46 -52.79
C SER A 16 10.72 24.94 -51.39
N ALA A 17 9.47 25.11 -50.96
CA ALA A 17 8.96 24.52 -49.75
C ALA A 17 9.01 22.99 -49.84
N GLN A 18 9.92 22.38 -49.09
CA GLN A 18 9.91 20.94 -48.89
C GLN A 18 8.73 20.60 -47.99
N ALA A 19 7.79 19.87 -48.52
CA ALA A 19 6.69 19.28 -47.74
C ALA A 19 7.28 18.30 -46.72
N PHE A 20 7.24 18.68 -45.45
CA PHE A 20 7.58 17.80 -44.33
C PHE A 20 6.42 16.83 -44.16
N THR A 21 6.55 15.62 -44.69
CA THR A 21 5.62 14.54 -44.44
C THR A 21 5.79 14.10 -42.99
N ILE A 22 4.88 14.50 -42.14
CA ILE A 22 4.77 13.96 -40.77
C ILE A 22 4.25 12.53 -40.91
N THR A 23 5.18 11.58 -41.03
CA THR A 23 4.87 10.17 -40.87
C THR A 23 4.24 9.97 -39.49
N GLY A 24 3.04 9.39 -39.49
CA GLY A 24 2.20 9.23 -38.35
C GLY A 24 2.96 8.67 -37.16
N VAL A 25 2.95 9.42 -36.04
CA VAL A 25 3.21 8.91 -34.73
C VAL A 25 2.03 7.99 -34.44
N ASP A 26 2.26 6.69 -34.60
CA ASP A 26 1.35 5.68 -34.09
C ASP A 26 1.25 5.86 -32.55
N ARG A 27 0.23 6.64 -32.19
CA ARG A 27 -0.13 6.88 -30.80
C ARG A 27 -0.94 5.66 -30.33
N SER A 28 -0.29 4.51 -30.37
CA SER A 28 -0.70 3.37 -29.55
C SER A 28 -0.47 3.77 -28.09
N SER A 29 -1.22 4.75 -27.65
CA SER A 29 -1.45 4.99 -26.23
C SER A 29 -2.18 3.75 -25.74
N GLN A 30 -1.41 2.78 -25.22
CA GLN A 30 -1.98 1.77 -24.36
C GLN A 30 -2.60 2.52 -23.20
N GLU A 31 -3.88 2.80 -23.34
CA GLU A 31 -4.75 3.20 -22.25
C GLU A 31 -4.69 2.07 -21.24
N THR A 32 -3.78 2.21 -20.27
CA THR A 32 -3.65 1.31 -19.14
C THR A 32 -4.99 1.40 -18.41
N ARG A 33 -5.94 0.53 -18.80
CA ARG A 33 -7.21 0.37 -18.09
C ARG A 33 -6.83 0.19 -16.63
N PRO A 34 -7.30 1.05 -15.71
CA PRO A 34 -7.01 0.89 -14.29
C PRO A 34 -7.47 -0.52 -13.91
N GLN A 35 -6.52 -1.37 -13.58
CA GLN A 35 -6.83 -2.69 -13.09
C GLN A 35 -7.66 -2.46 -11.83
N ARG A 36 -8.92 -2.91 -11.87
CA ARG A 36 -9.81 -2.86 -10.71
C ARG A 36 -9.16 -3.71 -9.63
N GLU A 37 -8.49 -3.04 -8.70
CA GLU A 37 -7.84 -3.72 -7.57
C GLU A 37 -8.89 -4.61 -6.88
N LYS A 38 -8.48 -5.85 -6.61
CA LYS A 38 -9.34 -6.80 -5.88
C LYS A 38 -9.65 -6.19 -4.50
N PRO A 39 -10.91 -6.20 -4.05
CA PRO A 39 -11.24 -5.71 -2.71
C PRO A 39 -10.47 -6.50 -1.64
N PRO A 40 -10.14 -5.89 -0.50
CA PRO A 40 -9.46 -6.58 0.58
C PRO A 40 -10.31 -7.74 1.12
N ARG A 41 -9.66 -8.78 1.64
CA ARG A 41 -10.34 -9.81 2.42
C ARG A 41 -10.56 -9.29 3.84
N ILE A 42 -11.80 -9.24 4.27
CA ILE A 42 -12.17 -8.79 5.61
C ILE A 42 -12.05 -9.95 6.60
N ILE A 43 -11.41 -9.69 7.74
CA ILE A 43 -11.29 -10.63 8.86
C ILE A 43 -11.74 -9.92 10.13
N SER A 44 -12.82 -10.39 10.72
CA SER A 44 -13.30 -9.86 12.00
C SER A 44 -12.51 -10.46 13.16
N VAL A 45 -12.05 -9.58 14.06
CA VAL A 45 -11.33 -9.95 15.29
C VAL A 45 -12.03 -9.33 16.49
N THR A 46 -12.34 -10.13 17.49
CA THR A 46 -12.97 -9.65 18.73
C THR A 46 -11.98 -9.68 19.89
N ALA A 47 -11.81 -8.57 20.58
CA ALA A 47 -11.08 -8.45 21.83
C ALA A 47 -12.07 -8.62 23.01
N LYS A 48 -11.87 -9.63 23.85
CA LYS A 48 -12.77 -9.97 24.95
C LYS A 48 -12.05 -10.84 25.99
N ASP A 49 -12.34 -10.62 27.26
CA ASP A 49 -11.90 -11.47 28.37
C ASP A 49 -10.38 -11.76 28.40
N PHE A 50 -9.58 -10.78 27.96
CA PHE A 50 -8.12 -10.85 27.81
C PHE A 50 -7.63 -11.79 26.71
N ASP A 51 -8.47 -12.05 25.71
CA ASP A 51 -8.15 -12.81 24.50
C ASP A 51 -8.55 -12.06 23.24
N PHE A 52 -7.99 -12.49 22.11
CA PHE A 52 -8.43 -12.12 20.77
C PHE A 52 -9.03 -13.33 20.07
N GLU A 53 -10.15 -13.15 19.40
CA GLU A 53 -10.82 -14.21 18.67
C GLU A 53 -11.04 -13.79 17.20
N PRO A 54 -10.42 -14.47 16.23
CA PRO A 54 -9.46 -15.57 16.36
C PRO A 54 -8.10 -15.09 16.93
N ALA A 55 -7.42 -15.96 17.69
CA ALA A 55 -6.07 -15.71 18.19
C ALA A 55 -4.99 -16.02 17.15
N VAL A 56 -5.33 -16.75 16.07
CA VAL A 56 -4.45 -17.06 14.94
C VAL A 56 -5.14 -16.67 13.65
N ILE A 57 -4.45 -15.88 12.84
CA ILE A 57 -4.94 -15.36 11.57
C ILE A 57 -3.99 -15.79 10.47
N HIS A 58 -4.48 -16.48 9.44
CA HIS A 58 -3.68 -16.85 8.27
C HIS A 58 -3.85 -15.83 7.14
N MET A 59 -2.74 -15.41 6.55
CA MET A 59 -2.66 -14.52 5.40
C MET A 59 -1.69 -15.05 4.36
N LYS A 60 -1.79 -14.56 3.13
CA LYS A 60 -0.84 -14.86 2.04
C LYS A 60 -0.03 -13.62 1.71
N ILE A 61 1.17 -13.82 1.19
CA ILE A 61 2.00 -12.72 0.66
C ILE A 61 1.21 -11.96 -0.40
N ASP A 62 1.33 -10.62 -0.39
CA ASP A 62 0.65 -9.66 -1.28
C ASP A 62 -0.89 -9.68 -1.19
N GLU A 63 -1.47 -10.41 -0.23
CA GLU A 63 -2.90 -10.37 0.04
C GLU A 63 -3.27 -9.06 0.75
N ARG A 64 -4.23 -8.32 0.18
CA ARG A 64 -4.80 -7.16 0.87
C ARG A 64 -5.85 -7.64 1.86
N VAL A 65 -5.61 -7.43 3.13
CA VAL A 65 -6.49 -7.81 4.23
C VAL A 65 -6.91 -6.58 5.01
N GLU A 66 -8.17 -6.54 5.41
CA GLU A 66 -8.71 -5.59 6.37
C GLU A 66 -9.12 -6.33 7.63
N LEU A 67 -8.51 -5.97 8.75
CA LEU A 67 -8.88 -6.49 10.05
C LEU A 67 -9.91 -5.57 10.69
N ASP A 68 -11.13 -6.05 10.84
CA ASP A 68 -12.21 -5.40 11.57
C ASP A 68 -12.12 -5.78 13.04
N VAL A 69 -11.43 -4.96 13.83
CA VAL A 69 -11.14 -5.28 15.23
C VAL A 69 -12.13 -4.58 16.15
N THR A 70 -12.88 -5.37 16.93
CA THR A 70 -13.87 -4.86 17.90
C THR A 70 -13.51 -5.22 19.32
N SER A 71 -14.05 -4.48 20.29
CA SER A 71 -14.02 -4.88 21.70
C SER A 71 -15.44 -5.05 22.23
N SER A 72 -15.75 -6.21 22.80
CA SER A 72 -17.11 -6.54 23.27
C SER A 72 -17.35 -6.30 24.77
N ASP A 73 -16.31 -6.20 25.59
CA ASP A 73 -16.45 -6.13 27.06
C ASP A 73 -15.99 -4.79 27.67
N LYS A 74 -14.77 -4.34 27.36
CA LYS A 74 -14.14 -3.14 27.92
C LYS A 74 -13.19 -2.50 26.92
N THR A 75 -12.46 -1.46 27.32
CA THR A 75 -11.42 -0.89 26.48
C THR A 75 -10.20 -1.80 26.46
N HIS A 76 -9.81 -2.20 25.24
CA HIS A 76 -8.57 -2.88 24.93
C HIS A 76 -7.70 -2.02 23.97
N GLY A 77 -6.66 -2.59 23.43
CA GLY A 77 -5.91 -2.07 22.33
C GLY A 77 -5.24 -3.21 21.60
N ILE A 78 -4.94 -3.04 20.34
CA ILE A 78 -4.17 -4.00 19.59
C ILE A 78 -2.90 -3.33 19.04
N ARG A 79 -1.77 -3.98 19.23
CA ARG A 79 -0.48 -3.68 18.58
C ARG A 79 -0.10 -4.89 17.77
N ILE A 80 0.19 -4.70 16.51
CA ILE A 80 0.63 -5.75 15.60
C ILE A 80 2.10 -5.47 15.27
N SER A 81 2.97 -6.47 15.47
CA SER A 81 4.37 -6.37 15.06
C SER A 81 4.46 -6.32 13.54
N ALA A 82 5.17 -5.35 13.00
CA ALA A 82 5.51 -5.32 11.57
C ALA A 82 6.63 -6.31 11.22
N PHE A 83 7.35 -6.79 12.23
CA PHE A 83 8.49 -7.69 12.07
C PHE A 83 8.12 -9.11 12.48
N PRO A 84 8.62 -10.13 11.76
CA PRO A 84 8.37 -11.52 12.13
C PRO A 84 9.01 -11.87 13.48
N ASP A 85 8.50 -12.90 14.12
CA ASP A 85 9.05 -13.42 15.36
C ASP A 85 10.51 -13.87 15.15
N GLY A 86 11.40 -13.48 16.06
CA GLY A 86 12.84 -13.74 15.93
C GLY A 86 13.61 -12.73 15.04
N ALA A 87 12.94 -11.65 14.61
CA ALA A 87 13.60 -10.58 13.84
C ALA A 87 14.82 -10.00 14.55
N THR A 88 15.85 -9.67 13.77
CA THR A 88 17.06 -8.96 14.23
C THR A 88 17.00 -7.49 13.83
N VAL A 89 17.97 -6.70 14.28
CA VAL A 89 18.07 -5.25 13.97
C VAL A 89 18.15 -4.94 12.47
N ASN A 90 18.51 -5.92 11.63
CA ASN A 90 18.63 -5.75 10.20
C ASN A 90 17.46 -6.38 9.43
N THR A 91 16.45 -6.93 10.11
CA THR A 91 15.26 -7.50 9.48
C THR A 91 14.38 -6.37 8.97
N ALA A 92 13.94 -6.46 7.72
CA ALA A 92 12.94 -5.55 7.17
C ALA A 92 11.55 -5.86 7.73
N PRO A 93 10.64 -4.87 7.79
CA PRO A 93 9.23 -5.13 8.08
C PRO A 93 8.63 -6.08 7.06
N GLY A 94 7.91 -7.10 7.50
CA GLY A 94 7.21 -8.05 6.64
C GLY A 94 5.69 -7.86 6.63
N LEU A 95 5.16 -6.91 7.41
CA LEU A 95 3.79 -6.42 7.31
C LEU A 95 3.79 -4.92 7.04
N SER A 96 2.98 -4.50 6.07
CA SER A 96 2.71 -3.10 5.75
C SER A 96 1.29 -2.74 6.21
N PHE A 97 1.12 -1.55 6.78
CA PHE A 97 -0.17 -1.07 7.28
C PHE A 97 -0.62 0.18 6.52
N ALA A 98 -1.89 0.25 6.15
CA ALA A 98 -2.46 1.41 5.47
C ALA A 98 -2.51 2.64 6.39
N ASN A 99 -2.74 2.44 7.68
CA ASN A 99 -2.74 3.44 8.75
C ASN A 99 -1.81 2.94 9.85
N GLY A 100 -0.54 3.32 9.79
CA GLY A 100 0.48 2.86 10.73
C GLY A 100 0.33 3.51 12.10
N GLU A 101 -0.34 2.83 13.02
CA GLU A 101 -0.38 3.19 14.43
C GLU A 101 0.41 2.18 15.26
N ASP A 102 1.10 2.66 16.30
CA ASP A 102 1.78 1.77 17.23
C ASP A 102 0.79 0.98 18.12
N CYS A 103 -0.40 1.52 18.34
CA CYS A 103 -1.41 0.92 19.20
C CYS A 103 -2.81 1.43 18.85
N TRP A 104 -3.60 0.62 18.19
CA TRP A 104 -5.01 0.93 17.91
C TRP A 104 -5.86 0.73 19.16
N LYS A 105 -6.49 1.80 19.61
CA LYS A 105 -7.36 1.77 20.78
C LYS A 105 -8.74 1.23 20.41
N LEU A 106 -9.24 0.25 21.16
CA LEU A 106 -10.52 -0.41 20.98
C LEU A 106 -11.43 -0.08 22.16
N LYS A 107 -12.32 0.88 22.02
CA LYS A 107 -13.35 1.09 23.05
C LYS A 107 -14.45 0.05 22.90
N LYS A 108 -15.13 -0.26 24.01
CA LYS A 108 -16.24 -1.20 24.00
C LYS A 108 -17.29 -0.82 22.94
N GLY A 109 -17.60 -1.76 22.05
CA GLY A 109 -18.59 -1.60 20.98
C GLY A 109 -18.11 -0.79 19.77
N GLU A 110 -16.90 -0.25 19.79
CA GLU A 110 -16.28 0.41 18.63
C GLU A 110 -15.53 -0.61 17.78
N MET A 111 -15.52 -0.38 16.47
CA MET A 111 -14.72 -1.13 15.49
C MET A 111 -13.60 -0.24 14.97
N VAL A 112 -12.44 -0.84 14.78
CA VAL A 112 -11.27 -0.22 14.13
C VAL A 112 -10.89 -1.09 12.94
N GLU A 113 -10.79 -0.48 11.77
CA GLU A 113 -10.36 -1.10 10.53
C GLU A 113 -8.84 -0.95 10.38
N ILE A 114 -8.14 -2.05 10.20
CA ILE A 114 -6.68 -2.07 10.04
C ILE A 114 -6.34 -2.75 8.71
N GLY A 115 -5.96 -1.95 7.72
CA GLY A 115 -5.48 -2.48 6.44
C GLY A 115 -4.07 -3.05 6.57
N VAL A 116 -3.89 -4.31 6.18
CA VAL A 116 -2.62 -5.06 6.27
C VAL A 116 -2.28 -5.69 4.93
N VAL A 117 -1.03 -5.55 4.51
CA VAL A 117 -0.47 -6.26 3.34
C VAL A 117 0.81 -6.96 3.78
N PRO A 118 0.82 -8.30 3.83
CA PRO A 118 2.03 -9.05 4.10
C PRO A 118 2.98 -9.03 2.90
N THR A 119 4.27 -8.81 3.15
CA THR A 119 5.33 -8.80 2.12
C THR A 119 6.37 -9.91 2.33
N GLU A 120 6.43 -10.48 3.54
CA GLU A 120 7.36 -11.55 3.88
C GLU A 120 6.65 -12.67 4.65
N PRO A 121 6.99 -13.93 4.44
CA PRO A 121 6.42 -15.04 5.18
C PRO A 121 6.93 -15.04 6.63
N GLY A 122 6.13 -15.56 7.55
CA GLY A 122 6.53 -15.67 8.95
C GLY A 122 5.36 -15.59 9.92
N ALA A 123 5.68 -15.63 11.21
CA ALA A 123 4.74 -15.41 12.30
C ALA A 123 4.93 -14.01 12.86
N TYR A 124 3.85 -13.27 13.03
CA TYR A 124 3.85 -11.88 13.51
C TYR A 124 2.95 -11.79 14.73
N ALA A 125 3.52 -11.44 15.86
CA ALA A 125 2.75 -11.32 17.10
C ALA A 125 1.84 -10.09 17.07
N PHE A 126 0.64 -10.24 17.62
CA PHE A 126 -0.16 -9.10 18.06
C PHE A 126 -0.51 -9.23 19.54
N THR A 127 -0.58 -8.10 20.23
CA THR A 127 -0.75 -8.06 21.69
C THR A 127 -1.67 -6.92 22.09
N CYS A 128 -2.30 -7.04 23.27
CA CYS A 128 -3.00 -5.91 23.85
C CYS A 128 -2.01 -4.83 24.30
N CYS A 129 -2.18 -3.60 23.83
CA CYS A 129 -1.31 -2.45 24.13
C CYS A 129 -1.95 -1.44 25.08
N LYS A 130 -3.16 -1.69 25.59
CA LYS A 130 -3.84 -0.89 26.60
C LYS A 130 -4.04 -1.70 27.86
N LEU A 131 -3.68 -1.11 28.99
CA LEU A 131 -3.86 -1.77 30.29
C LEU A 131 -5.37 -2.02 30.53
N CYS A 132 -5.78 -3.27 30.34
CA CYS A 132 -7.20 -3.70 30.40
C CYS A 132 -7.54 -4.55 31.64
N GLY A 133 -6.55 -4.82 32.52
CA GLY A 133 -6.72 -5.57 33.76
C GLY A 133 -5.63 -6.63 33.97
N SER A 134 -5.83 -7.53 34.93
CA SER A 134 -4.82 -8.51 35.37
C SER A 134 -4.39 -9.52 34.29
N GLY A 135 -5.27 -9.80 33.31
CA GLY A 135 -4.99 -10.68 32.17
C GLY A 135 -4.27 -10.02 30.99
N HIS A 136 -4.05 -8.69 31.03
CA HIS A 136 -3.46 -7.90 29.95
C HIS A 136 -2.20 -8.54 29.33
N LYS A 137 -1.25 -9.02 30.15
CA LYS A 137 0.01 -9.61 29.68
C LYS A 137 -0.16 -10.93 28.90
N LYS A 138 -1.29 -11.60 29.06
CA LYS A 138 -1.61 -12.87 28.38
C LYS A 138 -2.34 -12.65 27.07
N MET A 139 -2.94 -11.47 26.89
CA MET A 139 -3.77 -11.14 25.73
C MET A 139 -2.92 -10.94 24.48
N ARG A 140 -2.82 -11.98 23.66
CA ARG A 140 -1.98 -12.03 22.45
C ARG A 140 -2.52 -12.98 21.40
N GLY A 141 -2.08 -12.81 20.16
CA GLY A 141 -2.31 -13.73 19.06
C GLY A 141 -1.21 -13.61 18.03
N GLN A 142 -1.38 -14.30 16.90
CA GLN A 142 -0.40 -14.32 15.80
C GLN A 142 -1.08 -14.20 14.45
N ILE A 143 -0.44 -13.49 13.55
CA ILE A 143 -0.68 -13.56 12.12
C ILE A 143 0.36 -14.50 11.54
N ILE A 144 -0.09 -15.53 10.83
CA ILE A 144 0.77 -16.48 10.11
C ILE A 144 0.69 -16.13 8.63
N VAL A 145 1.80 -15.72 8.06
CA VAL A 145 1.92 -15.46 6.62
C VAL A 145 2.55 -16.68 5.98
N ASP A 146 1.75 -17.36 5.16
CA ASP A 146 2.20 -18.55 4.43
C ASP A 146 3.11 -18.14 3.26
N PRO A 147 4.20 -18.90 2.97
CA PRO A 147 5.01 -18.65 1.79
C PRO A 147 4.19 -18.85 0.51
N GLN A 148 4.54 -18.14 -0.55
CA GLN A 148 3.95 -18.39 -1.87
C GLN A 148 4.36 -19.82 -2.32
N GLN A 149 3.36 -20.59 -2.75
CA GLN A 149 3.57 -21.90 -3.37
C GLN A 149 3.83 -21.75 -4.87
#